data_7ea08eb9ae6a53ab8aa097c021f552d1
#
_entry.id   7ea08eb9ae6a53ab8aa097c021f552d1
#
_cell.length_a   1.000
_cell.length_b   1.000
_cell.length_c   1.000
_cell.angle_alpha   90.00
_cell.angle_beta   90.00
_cell.angle_gamma   90.00
#
_symmetry.space_group_name_H-M   'P 1'
#
loop_
_entity.id
_entity.type
_entity.pdbx_description
1 polymer ?
#
loop_
_entity_poly.entity_id
_entity_poly.type
_entity_poly.pdbx_seq_one_letter_code
_entity_poly.pdbx_strand_id
1 'polypeptide(L)'
;MTGTVRGLTRLVLVALFAVAATQFTAPTAVAIEPPSIDRRALPTAAPVTPNEPTQRRTLCARPITTRPTTPPAAQQLLNLPAAWKLSRGSGQKVAVIDTGVTPHKRLARVIGGGDYVSSGDGLDDCDAHGTLVAGIIAAEPATDDEFSGVAPEATIISIRQSSGAYSATGTRASSHDDDAAVSTGYGTVSTLARAVVRAVDLGASVINISEVACVRATEKFDDRSLGAAVRYAFRRDVVVVAAAGNLSSSPQCQTQNPGPAVPGYGWDNRAGWKSVLTVASPAWFSPYVLTVGAVNSTDGSPAEFSVHGPWVGVAAPGTDIVSLTNAGRGLAGAYRSDEGSIPIRGTSFAAPYVAGTAALVRSRFPRLTAAQVIERIIRTAHGSGSGHDVAVGYG
;
A
#
# COMPACT_ATOMS: atom_id res chain seq x y z
N MET A 1 -42.22 -52.04 -41.18
CA MET A 1 -40.94 -51.69 -40.49
C MET A 1 -40.48 -50.26 -40.86
N THR A 2 -41.22 -49.20 -40.51
CA THR A 2 -40.89 -47.81 -40.90
C THR A 2 -41.27 -46.77 -39.82
N GLY A 3 -41.10 -47.15 -38.56
CA GLY A 3 -41.53 -46.28 -37.45
C GLY A 3 -40.42 -45.77 -36.46
N THR A 4 -39.16 -46.24 -36.57
CA THR A 4 -38.15 -46.07 -35.51
C THR A 4 -37.02 -45.09 -35.83
N VAL A 5 -36.97 -44.49 -37.03
CA VAL A 5 -35.88 -43.60 -37.43
C VAL A 5 -36.18 -42.10 -37.18
N ARG A 6 -37.47 -41.74 -37.02
CA ARG A 6 -37.89 -40.35 -36.86
C ARG A 6 -37.76 -39.82 -35.41
N GLY A 7 -37.60 -40.70 -34.42
CA GLY A 7 -37.46 -40.33 -33.00
C GLY A 7 -36.07 -39.93 -32.58
N LEU A 8 -35.03 -40.53 -33.16
CA LEU A 8 -33.64 -40.27 -32.78
C LEU A 8 -33.09 -38.90 -33.28
N THR A 9 -33.59 -38.47 -34.46
CA THR A 9 -33.12 -37.20 -35.06
C THR A 9 -33.63 -35.95 -34.33
N ARG A 10 -34.76 -36.05 -33.62
CA ARG A 10 -35.29 -34.93 -32.82
C ARG A 10 -34.61 -34.80 -31.45
N LEU A 11 -34.17 -35.88 -30.85
CA LEU A 11 -33.45 -35.87 -29.58
C LEU A 11 -32.01 -35.36 -29.71
N VAL A 12 -31.34 -35.58 -30.83
CA VAL A 12 -30.00 -35.09 -31.11
C VAL A 12 -29.98 -33.58 -31.39
N LEU A 13 -31.01 -33.04 -32.02
CA LEU A 13 -31.15 -31.60 -32.31
C LEU A 13 -31.48 -30.79 -31.03
N VAL A 14 -32.20 -31.33 -30.06
CA VAL A 14 -32.49 -30.66 -28.78
C VAL A 14 -31.27 -30.69 -27.86
N ALA A 15 -30.43 -31.73 -27.89
CA ALA A 15 -29.20 -31.82 -27.13
C ALA A 15 -28.10 -30.85 -27.65
N LEU A 16 -28.07 -30.58 -28.97
CA LEU A 16 -27.13 -29.62 -29.57
C LEU A 16 -27.52 -28.16 -29.33
N PHE A 17 -28.80 -27.85 -29.07
CA PHE A 17 -29.22 -26.48 -28.71
C PHE A 17 -29.07 -26.17 -27.22
N ALA A 18 -29.01 -27.16 -26.34
CA ALA A 18 -28.82 -26.97 -24.90
C ALA A 18 -27.31 -26.69 -24.50
N VAL A 19 -26.37 -27.07 -25.37
CA VAL A 19 -24.93 -26.84 -25.13
C VAL A 19 -24.45 -25.43 -25.59
N ALA A 20 -25.24 -24.74 -26.40
CA ALA A 20 -24.90 -23.43 -26.96
C ALA A 20 -25.25 -22.21 -26.05
N ALA A 21 -25.88 -22.43 -24.89
CA ALA A 21 -26.42 -21.32 -24.06
C ALA A 21 -25.66 -21.04 -22.76
N THR A 22 -24.54 -21.69 -22.48
CA THR A 22 -23.62 -21.25 -21.43
C THR A 22 -22.50 -20.43 -22.02
N GLN A 23 -22.80 -19.30 -22.61
CA GLN A 23 -21.81 -18.26 -22.80
C GLN A 23 -21.52 -17.70 -21.40
N PHE A 24 -20.44 -18.16 -20.82
CA PHE A 24 -19.79 -17.41 -19.74
C PHE A 24 -19.52 -16.00 -20.28
N THR A 25 -20.32 -15.03 -19.89
CA THR A 25 -19.98 -13.64 -20.07
C THR A 25 -18.76 -13.38 -19.17
N ALA A 26 -17.56 -13.65 -19.68
CA ALA A 26 -16.36 -13.13 -19.06
C ALA A 26 -16.55 -11.62 -18.91
N PRO A 27 -16.29 -11.03 -17.75
CA PRO A 27 -16.39 -9.60 -17.60
C PRO A 27 -15.49 -8.97 -18.68
N THR A 28 -16.08 -8.14 -19.53
CA THR A 28 -15.33 -7.40 -20.55
C THR A 28 -14.37 -6.48 -19.82
N ALA A 29 -13.08 -6.77 -19.89
CA ALA A 29 -12.05 -5.85 -19.41
C ALA A 29 -12.20 -4.55 -20.19
N VAL A 30 -12.47 -3.45 -19.48
CA VAL A 30 -12.41 -2.11 -20.07
C VAL A 30 -10.94 -1.74 -20.13
N ALA A 31 -10.41 -1.59 -21.34
CA ALA A 31 -9.03 -1.14 -21.52
C ALA A 31 -8.87 0.25 -20.89
N ILE A 32 -8.02 0.37 -19.89
CA ILE A 32 -7.63 1.67 -19.33
C ILE A 32 -6.23 2.03 -19.81
N GLU A 33 -5.95 3.33 -19.82
CA GLU A 33 -4.62 3.87 -20.10
C GLU A 33 -3.94 4.29 -18.77
N PRO A 34 -2.61 4.38 -18.75
CA PRO A 34 -1.91 4.98 -17.61
C PRO A 34 -2.51 6.34 -17.25
N PRO A 35 -2.66 6.68 -15.94
CA PRO A 35 -3.34 7.90 -15.53
C PRO A 35 -2.60 9.15 -16.00
N SER A 36 -3.33 10.08 -16.60
CA SER A 36 -2.80 11.40 -16.94
C SER A 36 -2.82 12.32 -15.72
N ILE A 37 -1.76 13.13 -15.52
CA ILE A 37 -1.67 14.03 -14.39
C ILE A 37 -2.20 15.42 -14.72
N ASP A 38 -3.30 15.81 -14.10
CA ASP A 38 -3.79 17.20 -14.12
C ASP A 38 -3.05 18.02 -13.05
N ARG A 39 -2.10 18.85 -13.47
CA ARG A 39 -1.30 19.70 -12.56
C ARG A 39 -2.14 20.78 -11.86
N ARG A 40 -3.30 21.14 -12.40
CA ARG A 40 -4.18 22.19 -11.85
C ARG A 40 -4.96 21.67 -10.64
N ALA A 41 -5.05 20.33 -10.51
CA ALA A 41 -5.70 19.67 -9.38
C ALA A 41 -4.81 19.60 -8.13
N LEU A 42 -3.58 20.17 -8.15
CA LEU A 42 -2.74 20.17 -6.95
C LEU A 42 -3.44 20.91 -5.81
N PRO A 43 -3.60 20.27 -4.63
CA PRO A 43 -4.22 20.95 -3.49
C PRO A 43 -3.46 22.22 -3.11
N THR A 44 -4.19 23.30 -2.90
CA THR A 44 -3.65 24.51 -2.28
C THR A 44 -3.38 24.28 -0.80
N ALA A 45 -2.50 25.11 -0.21
CA ALA A 45 -2.27 25.07 1.22
C ALA A 45 -3.59 25.25 1.98
N ALA A 46 -3.97 24.25 2.75
CA ALA A 46 -5.22 24.24 3.53
C ALA A 46 -4.89 23.82 4.98
N PRO A 47 -5.72 24.19 5.96
CA PRO A 47 -5.55 23.70 7.32
C PRO A 47 -5.46 22.18 7.38
N VAL A 48 -4.64 21.67 8.30
CA VAL A 48 -4.52 20.25 8.56
C VAL A 48 -5.67 19.85 9.50
N THR A 49 -6.81 19.56 8.87
CA THR A 49 -8.06 19.22 9.55
C THR A 49 -8.84 18.20 8.72
N PRO A 50 -9.74 17.41 9.32
CA PRO A 50 -10.68 16.57 8.58
C PRO A 50 -11.58 17.43 7.67
N ASN A 51 -12.12 16.84 6.61
CA ASN A 51 -13.06 17.51 5.71
C ASN A 51 -14.40 17.84 6.38
N GLU A 52 -14.75 17.09 7.41
CA GLU A 52 -15.99 17.21 8.18
C GLU A 52 -15.74 16.77 9.63
N PRO A 53 -16.59 17.18 10.60
CA PRO A 53 -16.45 16.72 11.98
C PRO A 53 -16.51 15.21 12.10
N THR A 54 -15.61 14.64 12.89
CA THR A 54 -15.50 13.20 13.11
C THR A 54 -15.69 12.85 14.56
N GLN A 55 -15.97 11.58 14.83
CA GLN A 55 -15.99 11.01 16.18
C GLN A 55 -15.47 9.57 16.16
N ARG A 56 -14.85 9.18 17.26
CA ARG A 56 -14.45 7.79 17.45
C ARG A 56 -15.67 6.92 17.72
N ARG A 57 -15.78 5.80 16.99
CA ARG A 57 -16.91 4.85 17.05
C ARG A 57 -16.55 3.54 17.72
N THR A 58 -15.27 3.15 17.69
CA THR A 58 -14.81 1.88 18.23
C THR A 58 -13.67 2.09 19.24
N LEU A 59 -13.38 1.05 20.01
CA LEU A 59 -12.20 1.02 20.87
C LEU A 59 -10.93 0.97 20.02
N CYS A 60 -9.86 1.55 20.55
CA CYS A 60 -8.56 1.47 19.88
C CYS A 60 -8.04 0.04 19.83
N ALA A 61 -7.39 -0.31 18.73
CA ALA A 61 -6.78 -1.60 18.53
C ALA A 61 -5.67 -1.85 19.57
N ARG A 62 -5.60 -3.09 20.03
CA ARG A 62 -4.55 -3.58 20.95
C ARG A 62 -3.96 -4.85 20.35
N PRO A 63 -2.92 -4.75 19.52
CA PRO A 63 -2.26 -5.91 18.95
C PRO A 63 -1.71 -6.84 20.04
N ILE A 64 -1.59 -8.12 19.70
CA ILE A 64 -1.03 -9.14 20.58
C ILE A 64 0.48 -8.96 20.62
N THR A 65 1.02 -8.81 21.84
CA THR A 65 2.46 -8.61 22.03
C THR A 65 3.25 -9.87 21.76
N THR A 66 4.44 -9.70 21.22
CA THR A 66 5.42 -10.76 20.96
C THR A 66 6.82 -10.31 21.36
N ARG A 67 7.73 -11.28 21.48
CA ARG A 67 9.15 -11.04 21.75
C ARG A 67 9.98 -12.06 20.95
N PRO A 68 10.38 -11.73 19.73
CA PRO A 68 11.15 -12.63 18.88
C PRO A 68 12.56 -12.84 19.48
N THR A 69 12.97 -14.09 19.58
CA THR A 69 14.30 -14.51 20.01
C THR A 69 15.23 -14.78 18.83
N THR A 70 14.71 -14.72 17.62
CA THR A 70 15.42 -14.79 16.34
C THR A 70 14.91 -13.67 15.44
N PRO A 71 15.71 -13.15 14.49
CA PRO A 71 15.23 -12.15 13.56
C PRO A 71 13.95 -12.62 12.86
N PRO A 72 12.89 -11.77 12.78
CA PRO A 72 11.68 -12.09 12.03
C PRO A 72 12.00 -12.51 10.58
N ALA A 73 11.26 -13.44 10.01
CA ALA A 73 11.49 -13.97 8.67
C ALA A 73 11.62 -12.85 7.61
N ALA A 74 10.78 -11.83 7.69
CA ALA A 74 10.86 -10.66 6.82
C ALA A 74 12.24 -9.96 6.86
N GLN A 75 12.87 -9.88 8.02
CA GLN A 75 14.18 -9.24 8.19
C GLN A 75 15.35 -10.14 7.75
N GLN A 76 15.18 -11.45 7.87
CA GLN A 76 16.15 -12.41 7.36
C GLN A 76 16.29 -12.32 5.84
N LEU A 77 15.16 -12.19 5.11
CA LEU A 77 15.16 -12.00 3.65
C LEU A 77 15.94 -10.75 3.22
N LEU A 78 15.87 -9.67 4.00
CA LEU A 78 16.47 -8.39 3.65
C LEU A 78 17.95 -8.25 4.02
N ASN A 79 18.50 -9.14 4.85
CA ASN A 79 19.88 -9.09 5.33
C ASN A 79 20.29 -7.68 5.84
N LEU A 80 19.47 -7.09 6.72
CA LEU A 80 19.67 -5.73 7.24
C LEU A 80 21.07 -5.49 7.83
N PRO A 81 21.71 -6.43 8.57
CA PRO A 81 23.06 -6.23 9.08
C PRO A 81 24.12 -5.94 8.00
N ALA A 82 23.98 -6.50 6.80
CA ALA A 82 24.85 -6.19 5.67
C ALA A 82 24.59 -4.79 5.12
N ALA A 83 23.34 -4.39 5.01
CA ALA A 83 22.95 -3.04 4.55
C ALA A 83 23.44 -1.96 5.51
N TRP A 84 23.40 -2.19 6.82
CA TRP A 84 23.81 -1.22 7.84
C TRP A 84 25.31 -0.94 7.89
N LYS A 85 26.15 -1.79 7.30
CA LYS A 85 27.55 -1.47 7.07
C LYS A 85 27.75 -0.31 6.11
N LEU A 86 26.72 0.00 5.29
CA LEU A 86 26.74 1.07 4.29
C LEU A 86 25.95 2.31 4.73
N SER A 87 24.82 2.12 5.39
CA SER A 87 23.91 3.20 5.83
C SER A 87 22.90 2.68 6.85
N ARG A 88 22.48 3.55 7.77
CA ARG A 88 21.41 3.34 8.74
C ARG A 88 20.25 4.34 8.59
N GLY A 89 20.26 5.16 7.52
CA GLY A 89 19.23 6.14 7.22
C GLY A 89 19.42 7.50 7.89
N SER A 90 20.60 7.78 8.46
CA SER A 90 20.89 9.05 9.13
C SER A 90 20.62 10.25 8.23
N GLY A 91 20.01 11.32 8.79
CA GLY A 91 19.69 12.55 8.08
C GLY A 91 18.44 12.46 7.20
N GLN A 92 17.81 11.29 7.05
CA GLN A 92 16.59 11.14 6.25
C GLN A 92 15.34 11.35 7.11
N LYS A 93 14.31 11.99 6.51
CA LYS A 93 12.98 12.13 7.07
C LYS A 93 12.01 11.29 6.25
N VAL A 94 11.39 10.31 6.87
CA VAL A 94 10.37 9.46 6.25
C VAL A 94 9.00 9.87 6.78
N ALA A 95 8.14 10.41 5.91
CA ALA A 95 6.75 10.67 6.27
C ALA A 95 5.95 9.38 6.20
N VAL A 96 5.28 9.04 7.28
CA VAL A 96 4.29 7.96 7.39
C VAL A 96 2.91 8.61 7.31
N ILE A 97 2.25 8.48 6.16
CA ILE A 97 0.88 8.92 5.94
C ILE A 97 -0.01 7.71 6.16
N ASP A 98 -0.67 7.66 7.33
CA ASP A 98 -1.29 6.44 7.85
C ASP A 98 -2.32 6.79 8.97
N THR A 99 -2.56 5.89 9.89
CA THR A 99 -3.49 6.06 11.04
C THR A 99 -2.91 6.87 12.21
N GLY A 100 -1.73 7.46 12.03
CA GLY A 100 -0.94 8.10 13.08
C GLY A 100 0.24 7.24 13.51
N VAL A 101 1.13 7.80 14.33
CA VAL A 101 2.24 7.06 14.96
C VAL A 101 2.32 7.42 16.43
N THR A 102 2.02 6.49 17.30
CA THR A 102 2.24 6.67 18.74
C THR A 102 3.74 6.73 19.04
N PRO A 103 4.24 7.74 19.76
CA PRO A 103 5.62 7.79 20.21
C PRO A 103 6.03 6.51 20.94
N HIS A 104 7.11 5.90 20.52
CA HIS A 104 7.58 4.63 21.05
C HIS A 104 9.05 4.73 21.47
N LYS A 105 9.44 4.03 22.54
CA LYS A 105 10.81 4.05 23.09
C LYS A 105 11.89 3.68 22.06
N ARG A 106 11.53 2.96 21.01
CA ARG A 106 12.43 2.50 19.94
C ARG A 106 12.32 3.34 18.67
N LEU A 107 11.62 4.47 18.70
CA LEU A 107 11.63 5.47 17.64
C LEU A 107 12.38 6.70 18.16
N ALA A 108 13.63 6.85 17.79
CA ALA A 108 14.50 7.91 18.30
C ALA A 108 13.95 9.32 18.05
N ARG A 109 13.28 9.51 16.91
CA ARG A 109 12.74 10.80 16.49
C ARG A 109 11.42 10.61 15.75
N VAL A 110 10.33 11.06 16.36
CA VAL A 110 9.00 11.16 15.73
C VAL A 110 8.56 12.62 15.79
N ILE A 111 8.15 13.17 14.65
CA ILE A 111 7.64 14.53 14.51
C ILE A 111 6.17 14.45 14.15
N GLY A 112 5.32 15.17 14.87
CA GLY A 112 3.92 15.34 14.51
C GLY A 112 3.80 16.17 13.23
N GLY A 113 3.19 15.61 12.20
CA GLY A 113 2.99 16.22 10.88
C GLY A 113 1.59 16.79 10.68
N GLY A 114 0.65 16.40 11.54
CA GLY A 114 -0.74 16.84 11.52
C GLY A 114 -1.74 15.70 11.48
N ASP A 115 -3.02 16.04 11.68
CA ASP A 115 -4.13 15.12 11.81
C ASP A 115 -5.30 15.53 10.90
N TYR A 116 -5.61 14.69 9.92
CA TYR A 116 -6.76 14.85 9.01
C TYR A 116 -7.98 14.04 9.46
N VAL A 117 -7.88 13.36 10.61
CA VAL A 117 -8.96 12.55 11.19
C VAL A 117 -9.64 13.27 12.35
N SER A 118 -8.87 14.01 13.17
CA SER A 118 -9.39 14.80 14.28
C SER A 118 -8.60 16.10 14.47
N SER A 119 -8.44 16.57 15.68
CA SER A 119 -7.75 17.85 15.98
C SER A 119 -6.34 17.67 16.54
N GLY A 120 -5.72 16.51 16.33
CA GLY A 120 -4.40 16.16 16.86
C GLY A 120 -3.24 16.65 16.00
N ASP A 121 -2.05 16.19 16.37
CA ASP A 121 -0.80 16.46 15.68
C ASP A 121 -0.28 15.26 14.85
N GLY A 122 -1.04 14.14 14.83
CA GLY A 122 -0.69 12.90 14.17
C GLY A 122 0.04 11.89 15.08
N LEU A 123 0.27 12.22 16.36
CA LEU A 123 0.97 11.34 17.31
C LEU A 123 0.02 10.43 18.12
N ASP A 124 -1.24 10.34 17.71
CA ASP A 124 -2.23 9.41 18.26
C ASP A 124 -2.59 8.36 17.20
N ASP A 125 -2.34 7.09 17.52
CA ASP A 125 -2.62 5.95 16.63
C ASP A 125 -3.59 4.97 17.33
N CYS A 126 -4.88 5.18 17.13
CA CYS A 126 -5.93 4.31 17.67
C CYS A 126 -5.99 2.96 16.96
N ASP A 127 -5.56 2.87 15.72
CA ASP A 127 -5.65 1.68 14.88
C ASP A 127 -4.40 0.77 15.00
N ALA A 128 -3.33 1.26 15.60
CA ALA A 128 -2.01 0.63 15.72
C ALA A 128 -1.26 0.44 14.38
N HIS A 129 -1.91 0.72 13.23
CA HIS A 129 -1.38 0.41 11.92
C HIS A 129 -0.18 1.29 11.57
N GLY A 130 -0.29 2.60 11.71
CA GLY A 130 0.81 3.53 11.39
C GLY A 130 2.01 3.38 12.33
N THR A 131 1.80 2.97 13.60
CA THR A 131 2.90 2.67 14.52
C THR A 131 3.65 1.41 14.13
N LEU A 132 2.93 0.37 13.67
CA LEU A 132 3.54 -0.83 13.08
C LEU A 132 4.37 -0.47 11.85
N VAL A 133 3.82 0.34 10.94
CA VAL A 133 4.50 0.84 9.74
C VAL A 133 5.76 1.62 10.09
N ALA A 134 5.68 2.57 11.03
CA ALA A 134 6.84 3.35 11.48
C ALA A 134 7.93 2.47 12.11
N GLY A 135 7.53 1.43 12.85
CA GLY A 135 8.44 0.46 13.42
C GLY A 135 9.24 -0.31 12.37
N ILE A 136 8.60 -0.77 11.30
CA ILE A 136 9.28 -1.43 10.16
C ILE A 136 10.30 -0.48 9.53
N ILE A 137 9.98 0.81 9.41
CA ILE A 137 10.90 1.80 8.83
C ILE A 137 12.07 2.08 9.76
N ALA A 138 11.83 2.41 11.05
CA ALA A 138 12.82 3.11 11.85
C ALA A 138 12.98 2.63 13.30
N ALA A 139 12.47 1.45 13.67
CA ALA A 139 12.70 0.95 15.02
C ALA A 139 14.19 0.73 15.29
N GLU A 140 14.72 1.31 16.38
CA GLU A 140 16.08 1.04 16.84
C GLU A 140 16.20 -0.44 17.29
N PRO A 141 17.35 -1.09 17.06
CA PRO A 141 17.64 -2.40 17.65
C PRO A 141 17.55 -2.35 19.18
N ALA A 142 17.14 -3.46 19.79
CA ALA A 142 17.14 -3.62 21.24
C ALA A 142 18.01 -4.83 21.63
N THR A 143 18.37 -4.91 22.91
CA THR A 143 19.22 -5.99 23.43
C THR A 143 18.39 -7.18 23.90
N ASP A 144 17.08 -7.01 23.99
CA ASP A 144 16.17 -7.97 24.58
C ASP A 144 15.24 -8.65 23.56
N ASP A 145 15.34 -8.30 22.28
CA ASP A 145 14.69 -8.97 21.17
C ASP A 145 15.50 -8.82 19.86
N GLU A 146 15.14 -9.56 18.81
CA GLU A 146 15.84 -9.60 17.53
C GLU A 146 15.14 -8.79 16.42
N PHE A 147 14.21 -7.89 16.77
CA PHE A 147 13.55 -7.02 15.81
C PHE A 147 14.29 -5.68 15.66
N SER A 148 14.24 -5.10 14.47
CA SER A 148 14.66 -3.71 14.19
C SER A 148 13.99 -3.16 12.94
N GLY A 149 13.95 -1.84 12.79
CA GLY A 149 13.54 -1.20 11.54
C GLY A 149 14.65 -1.21 10.49
N VAL A 150 14.28 -0.97 9.24
CA VAL A 150 15.23 -0.97 8.10
C VAL A 150 16.24 0.19 8.22
N ALA A 151 15.77 1.38 8.57
CA ALA A 151 16.54 2.62 8.65
C ALA A 151 16.47 3.23 10.07
N PRO A 152 17.10 2.60 11.09
CA PRO A 152 16.88 2.95 12.49
C PRO A 152 17.36 4.35 12.90
N GLU A 153 18.13 5.05 12.06
CA GLU A 153 18.56 6.42 12.30
C GLU A 153 17.74 7.46 11.52
N ALA A 154 16.69 7.02 10.80
CA ALA A 154 15.79 7.94 10.13
C ALA A 154 14.83 8.62 11.13
N THR A 155 14.40 9.84 10.79
CA THR A 155 13.37 10.56 11.51
C THR A 155 12.00 10.23 10.89
N ILE A 156 11.01 9.89 11.69
CA ILE A 156 9.63 9.68 11.26
C ILE A 156 8.86 11.01 11.34
N ILE A 157 8.14 11.37 10.28
CA ILE A 157 7.11 12.40 10.30
C ILE A 157 5.76 11.68 10.26
N SER A 158 4.99 11.76 11.34
CA SER A 158 3.67 11.13 11.43
C SER A 158 2.58 12.05 10.90
N ILE A 159 1.85 11.64 9.88
CA ILE A 159 0.66 12.34 9.37
C ILE A 159 -0.52 11.39 9.49
N ARG A 160 -1.43 11.67 10.41
CA ARG A 160 -2.65 10.89 10.56
C ARG A 160 -3.63 11.28 9.48
N GLN A 161 -3.86 10.40 8.52
CA GLN A 161 -4.70 10.68 7.36
C GLN A 161 -5.99 9.86 7.38
N SER A 162 -5.96 8.69 8.01
CA SER A 162 -7.09 7.77 8.09
C SER A 162 -7.25 7.16 9.48
N SER A 163 -8.40 6.58 9.77
CA SER A 163 -8.64 5.72 10.95
C SER A 163 -9.87 4.86 10.75
N GLY A 164 -9.74 3.56 10.94
CA GLY A 164 -10.87 2.62 11.01
C GLY A 164 -11.74 2.82 12.25
N ALA A 165 -11.19 3.45 13.31
CA ALA A 165 -11.90 3.70 14.55
C ALA A 165 -12.79 4.94 14.54
N TYR A 166 -12.67 5.81 13.51
CA TYR A 166 -13.41 7.08 13.40
C TYR A 166 -14.38 7.07 12.23
N SER A 167 -15.44 7.87 12.33
CA SER A 167 -16.35 8.17 11.23
C SER A 167 -16.89 9.60 11.34
N ALA A 168 -17.43 10.14 10.26
CA ALA A 168 -18.14 11.41 10.24
C ALA A 168 -19.30 11.44 11.23
N THR A 169 -19.60 12.61 11.82
CA THR A 169 -20.66 12.78 12.82
C THR A 169 -22.03 13.09 12.20
N GLY A 170 -22.10 13.50 10.94
CA GLY A 170 -23.34 13.88 10.27
C GLY A 170 -24.17 12.66 9.83
N THR A 171 -25.52 12.79 9.86
CA THR A 171 -26.46 11.79 9.34
C THR A 171 -26.52 11.72 7.81
N ARG A 172 -25.86 12.64 7.12
CA ARG A 172 -25.55 12.50 5.70
C ARG A 172 -24.26 11.69 5.61
N ALA A 173 -24.37 10.41 5.27
CA ALA A 173 -23.32 9.82 4.43
C ALA A 173 -23.08 10.89 3.36
N SER A 174 -21.96 11.59 3.47
CA SER A 174 -21.70 12.73 2.62
C SER A 174 -21.80 12.22 1.20
N SER A 175 -22.77 12.71 0.48
CA SER A 175 -22.94 12.54 -0.96
C SER A 175 -21.84 13.33 -1.71
N HIS A 176 -20.62 13.28 -1.22
CA HIS A 176 -19.45 13.54 -2.00
C HIS A 176 -19.12 12.22 -2.70
N ASP A 177 -20.03 11.83 -3.62
CA ASP A 177 -19.86 10.65 -4.49
C ASP A 177 -18.54 10.67 -5.28
N ASP A 178 -17.79 11.77 -5.22
CA ASP A 178 -16.54 11.97 -5.95
C ASP A 178 -15.26 11.79 -5.09
N ASP A 179 -15.34 11.68 -3.75
CA ASP A 179 -14.15 11.56 -2.87
C ASP A 179 -14.06 10.17 -2.25
N ALA A 180 -13.45 9.25 -2.98
CA ALA A 180 -13.36 7.84 -2.59
C ALA A 180 -12.62 7.65 -1.26
N ALA A 181 -13.12 6.72 -0.45
CA ALA A 181 -12.50 6.33 0.81
C ALA A 181 -11.21 5.53 0.58
N VAL A 182 -10.20 5.81 1.40
CA VAL A 182 -8.93 5.06 1.45
C VAL A 182 -8.88 4.06 2.62
N SER A 183 -9.87 4.11 3.51
CA SER A 183 -9.99 3.17 4.64
C SER A 183 -11.46 2.79 4.88
N THR A 184 -11.68 1.75 5.68
CA THR A 184 -13.03 1.31 6.09
C THR A 184 -13.71 2.25 7.08
N GLY A 185 -12.97 3.20 7.66
CA GLY A 185 -13.47 4.21 8.59
C GLY A 185 -13.48 5.60 7.96
N TYR A 186 -12.68 6.50 8.50
CA TYR A 186 -12.51 7.86 7.99
C TYR A 186 -11.16 8.02 7.30
N GLY A 187 -11.18 8.66 6.13
CA GLY A 187 -10.02 8.96 5.29
C GLY A 187 -10.41 8.92 3.81
N THR A 188 -10.06 9.96 3.06
CA THR A 188 -10.46 10.13 1.66
C THR A 188 -9.25 10.42 0.76
N VAL A 189 -9.42 10.27 -0.54
CA VAL A 189 -8.40 10.59 -1.54
C VAL A 189 -7.99 12.06 -1.47
N SER A 190 -8.92 12.97 -1.20
CA SER A 190 -8.61 14.40 -1.10
C SER A 190 -7.78 14.74 0.14
N THR A 191 -8.06 14.12 1.30
CA THR A 191 -7.22 14.29 2.50
C THR A 191 -5.84 13.67 2.30
N LEU A 192 -5.75 12.52 1.59
CA LEU A 192 -4.48 11.90 1.24
C LEU A 192 -3.63 12.81 0.33
N ALA A 193 -4.23 13.44 -0.67
CA ALA A 193 -3.54 14.39 -1.53
C ALA A 193 -2.95 15.58 -0.74
N ARG A 194 -3.71 16.13 0.21
CA ARG A 194 -3.24 17.21 1.11
C ARG A 194 -2.12 16.72 2.04
N ALA A 195 -2.22 15.49 2.55
CA ALA A 195 -1.19 14.88 3.40
C ALA A 195 0.15 14.69 2.65
N VAL A 196 0.11 14.32 1.35
CA VAL A 196 1.31 14.25 0.50
C VAL A 196 1.96 15.62 0.34
N VAL A 197 1.21 16.68 0.04
CA VAL A 197 1.74 18.04 -0.04
C VAL A 197 2.34 18.45 1.31
N ARG A 198 1.63 18.19 2.41
CA ARG A 198 2.10 18.47 3.77
C ARG A 198 3.42 17.78 4.10
N ALA A 199 3.58 16.51 3.71
CA ALA A 199 4.83 15.77 3.91
C ALA A 199 6.03 16.44 3.21
N VAL A 200 5.82 16.91 1.97
CA VAL A 200 6.83 17.67 1.22
C VAL A 200 7.19 18.97 1.94
N ASP A 201 6.21 19.72 2.41
CA ASP A 201 6.41 21.00 3.11
C ASP A 201 7.16 20.82 4.44
N LEU A 202 7.01 19.67 5.11
CA LEU A 202 7.75 19.30 6.31
C LEU A 202 9.18 18.80 6.01
N GLY A 203 9.55 18.75 4.73
CA GLY A 203 10.89 18.36 4.27
C GLY A 203 11.13 16.85 4.34
N ALA A 204 10.10 16.04 4.12
CA ALA A 204 10.26 14.60 3.91
C ALA A 204 11.16 14.34 2.70
N SER A 205 12.08 13.38 2.81
CA SER A 205 12.86 12.86 1.70
C SER A 205 12.28 11.58 1.10
N VAL A 206 11.47 10.88 1.91
CA VAL A 206 10.69 9.70 1.53
C VAL A 206 9.28 9.85 2.11
N ILE A 207 8.27 9.43 1.37
CA ILE A 207 6.88 9.31 1.83
C ILE A 207 6.48 7.85 1.72
N ASN A 208 5.97 7.28 2.80
CA ASN A 208 5.31 5.98 2.82
C ASN A 208 3.81 6.18 2.90
N ILE A 209 3.06 5.57 1.97
CA ILE A 209 1.60 5.56 1.92
C ILE A 209 1.15 4.10 2.00
N SER A 210 0.58 3.71 3.13
CA SER A 210 0.06 2.35 3.33
C SER A 210 -1.46 2.26 3.16
N GLU A 211 -2.08 3.35 2.74
CA GLU A 211 -3.50 3.49 2.45
C GLU A 211 -3.75 3.47 0.95
N VAL A 212 -4.81 2.78 0.52
CA VAL A 212 -5.14 2.58 -0.89
C VAL A 212 -6.65 2.70 -1.12
N ALA A 213 -7.05 3.55 -2.05
CA ALA A 213 -8.41 3.52 -2.59
C ALA A 213 -8.46 2.58 -3.80
N CYS A 214 -9.30 1.56 -3.74
CA CYS A 214 -9.55 0.66 -4.86
C CYS A 214 -10.92 0.92 -5.48
N VAL A 215 -10.95 0.95 -6.81
CA VAL A 215 -12.18 1.05 -7.59
C VAL A 215 -12.13 0.11 -8.78
N ARG A 216 -13.29 -0.30 -9.30
CA ARG A 216 -13.32 -1.05 -10.56
C ARG A 216 -12.90 -0.14 -11.71
N ALA A 217 -12.17 -0.67 -12.68
CA ALA A 217 -11.75 0.08 -13.86
C ALA A 217 -12.90 0.67 -14.69
N THR A 218 -14.13 0.15 -14.50
CA THR A 218 -15.37 0.63 -15.15
C THR A 218 -16.07 1.74 -14.39
N GLU A 219 -15.66 2.05 -13.17
CA GLU A 219 -16.27 3.07 -12.31
C GLU A 219 -15.57 4.42 -12.49
N LYS A 220 -16.35 5.49 -12.31
CA LYS A 220 -15.77 6.84 -12.27
C LYS A 220 -15.06 7.03 -10.94
N PHE A 221 -13.84 7.55 -11.01
CA PHE A 221 -13.00 7.78 -9.86
C PHE A 221 -12.22 9.08 -10.04
N ASP A 222 -12.32 10.00 -9.08
CA ASP A 222 -11.59 11.26 -9.12
C ASP A 222 -10.44 11.26 -8.12
N ASP A 223 -9.25 10.92 -8.59
CA ASP A 223 -8.00 11.02 -7.84
C ASP A 223 -7.00 12.01 -8.47
N ARG A 224 -7.50 12.95 -9.30
CA ARG A 224 -6.66 13.96 -9.97
C ARG A 224 -5.83 14.77 -8.99
N SER A 225 -6.41 15.12 -7.83
CA SER A 225 -5.69 15.83 -6.75
C SER A 225 -4.54 15.01 -6.18
N LEU A 226 -4.74 13.71 -5.99
CA LEU A 226 -3.71 12.79 -5.50
C LEU A 226 -2.61 12.57 -6.54
N GLY A 227 -2.97 12.37 -7.82
CA GLY A 227 -2.01 12.30 -8.92
C GLY A 227 -1.15 13.56 -9.02
N ALA A 228 -1.76 14.75 -8.89
CA ALA A 228 -1.04 16.02 -8.87
C ALA A 228 -0.07 16.11 -7.67
N ALA A 229 -0.50 15.65 -6.47
CA ALA A 229 0.28 15.70 -5.25
C ALA A 229 1.49 14.74 -5.28
N VAL A 230 1.33 13.49 -5.74
CA VAL A 230 2.47 12.55 -5.86
C VAL A 230 3.47 13.00 -6.91
N ARG A 231 2.98 13.56 -8.03
CA ARG A 231 3.86 14.18 -9.01
C ARG A 231 4.60 15.41 -8.45
N TYR A 232 3.92 16.23 -7.64
CA TYR A 232 4.54 17.36 -6.95
C TYR A 232 5.66 16.89 -6.03
N ALA A 233 5.42 15.87 -5.20
CA ALA A 233 6.42 15.26 -4.33
C ALA A 233 7.64 14.76 -5.14
N PHE A 234 7.41 13.99 -6.20
CA PHE A 234 8.46 13.50 -7.10
C PHE A 234 9.29 14.63 -7.72
N ARG A 235 8.64 15.73 -8.16
CA ARG A 235 9.32 16.91 -8.72
C ARG A 235 10.07 17.74 -7.68
N ARG A 236 9.76 17.57 -6.40
CA ARG A 236 10.47 18.13 -5.25
C ARG A 236 11.54 17.18 -4.71
N ASP A 237 11.89 16.18 -5.48
CA ASP A 237 12.90 15.18 -5.15
C ASP A 237 12.54 14.33 -3.92
N VAL A 238 11.26 14.02 -3.71
CA VAL A 238 10.78 13.14 -2.66
C VAL A 238 10.40 11.79 -3.27
N VAL A 239 10.92 10.70 -2.72
CA VAL A 239 10.55 9.34 -3.10
C VAL A 239 9.21 9.00 -2.48
N VAL A 240 8.20 8.69 -3.31
CA VAL A 240 6.90 8.23 -2.84
C VAL A 240 6.82 6.71 -3.00
N VAL A 241 6.60 6.01 -1.89
CA VAL A 241 6.42 4.56 -1.83
C VAL A 241 4.99 4.27 -1.40
N ALA A 242 4.28 3.41 -2.12
CA ALA A 242 2.91 3.06 -1.78
C ALA A 242 2.65 1.57 -1.81
N ALA A 243 1.73 1.11 -0.96
CA ALA A 243 1.21 -0.24 -0.97
C ALA A 243 0.42 -0.53 -2.27
N ALA A 244 0.51 -1.75 -2.79
CA ALA A 244 -0.23 -2.16 -3.98
C ALA A 244 -1.74 -2.33 -3.73
N GLY A 245 -2.16 -2.53 -2.47
CA GLY A 245 -3.52 -2.86 -2.07
C GLY A 245 -3.68 -4.33 -1.73
N ASN A 246 -4.74 -4.65 -1.00
CA ASN A 246 -5.04 -6.01 -0.55
C ASN A 246 -6.40 -6.46 -1.05
N LEU A 247 -6.46 -7.61 -1.69
CA LEU A 247 -7.73 -8.27 -2.02
C LEU A 247 -8.50 -8.54 -0.73
N SER A 248 -9.77 -8.18 -0.70
CA SER A 248 -10.63 -8.37 0.45
C SER A 248 -12.08 -8.64 0.03
N SER A 249 -12.87 -9.21 0.94
CA SER A 249 -14.32 -9.33 0.78
C SER A 249 -15.07 -8.01 0.93
N SER A 250 -14.39 -6.95 1.35
CA SER A 250 -14.90 -5.58 1.41
C SER A 250 -15.16 -5.02 0.01
N PRO A 251 -16.06 -4.04 -0.19
CA PRO A 251 -16.37 -3.48 -1.50
C PRO A 251 -15.16 -2.92 -2.29
N GLN A 252 -14.09 -2.63 -1.61
CA GLN A 252 -12.84 -2.15 -2.22
C GLN A 252 -12.10 -3.27 -2.95
N CYS A 253 -10.99 -3.30 -3.39
CA CYS A 253 -10.13 -4.31 -3.99
C CYS A 253 -10.70 -5.77 -4.05
N GLN A 254 -11.82 -6.00 -4.72
CA GLN A 254 -12.48 -7.32 -4.75
C GLN A 254 -11.95 -8.26 -5.82
N THR A 255 -11.44 -7.71 -6.92
CA THR A 255 -11.09 -8.47 -8.11
C THR A 255 -9.61 -8.32 -8.43
N GLN A 256 -8.93 -9.46 -8.59
CA GLN A 256 -7.52 -9.44 -8.99
C GLN A 256 -7.35 -9.02 -10.45
N ASN A 257 -6.33 -8.21 -10.70
CA ASN A 257 -5.89 -7.91 -12.04
C ASN A 257 -5.21 -9.13 -12.65
N PRO A 258 -5.65 -9.61 -13.82
CA PRO A 258 -4.93 -10.66 -14.53
C PRO A 258 -3.57 -10.12 -15.00
N GLY A 259 -2.57 -10.99 -14.98
CA GLY A 259 -1.30 -10.68 -15.62
C GLY A 259 -1.46 -10.53 -17.14
N PRO A 260 -0.50 -9.88 -17.83
CA PRO A 260 -0.48 -9.89 -19.28
C PRO A 260 -0.27 -11.32 -19.77
N ALA A 261 -0.93 -11.66 -20.88
CA ALA A 261 -0.76 -12.98 -21.51
C ALA A 261 0.66 -13.26 -21.99
N VAL A 262 1.53 -12.23 -22.05
CA VAL A 262 2.92 -12.33 -22.48
C VAL A 262 3.81 -11.71 -21.40
N PRO A 263 4.68 -12.50 -20.74
CA PRO A 263 5.69 -11.98 -19.80
C PRO A 263 6.74 -11.10 -20.50
N GLY A 264 7.28 -10.11 -19.80
CA GLY A 264 8.56 -9.51 -20.18
C GLY A 264 8.54 -8.10 -20.74
N TYR A 265 7.54 -7.29 -20.46
CA TYR A 265 7.54 -5.88 -20.84
C TYR A 265 7.61 -4.94 -19.62
N GLY A 266 8.56 -4.01 -19.65
CA GLY A 266 8.82 -3.04 -18.59
C GLY A 266 7.70 -2.00 -18.39
N TRP A 267 8.01 -0.91 -17.70
CA TRP A 267 7.12 0.21 -17.30
C TRP A 267 6.19 0.76 -18.42
N ASP A 268 6.48 0.45 -19.67
CA ASP A 268 5.75 0.89 -20.86
C ASP A 268 4.74 -0.18 -21.35
N ASN A 269 4.37 -1.12 -20.47
CA ASN A 269 3.53 -2.26 -20.85
C ASN A 269 2.06 -1.86 -21.06
N ARG A 270 1.76 -1.27 -22.20
CA ARG A 270 0.39 -0.97 -22.64
C ARG A 270 -0.54 -2.20 -22.62
N ALA A 271 0.02 -3.40 -22.83
CA ALA A 271 -0.75 -4.63 -22.79
C ALA A 271 -1.27 -4.93 -21.36
N GLY A 272 -0.45 -4.72 -20.33
CA GLY A 272 -0.88 -4.90 -18.93
C GLY A 272 -2.01 -3.95 -18.51
N TRP A 273 -1.97 -2.71 -19.00
CA TRP A 273 -3.02 -1.72 -18.70
C TRP A 273 -4.37 -2.07 -19.30
N LYS A 274 -4.39 -2.74 -20.44
CA LYS A 274 -5.65 -3.16 -21.10
C LYS A 274 -6.39 -4.27 -20.38
N SER A 275 -5.75 -4.98 -19.46
CA SER A 275 -6.34 -6.07 -18.69
C SER A 275 -6.70 -5.68 -17.25
N VAL A 276 -6.55 -4.42 -16.86
CA VAL A 276 -6.85 -3.95 -15.51
C VAL A 276 -8.35 -4.02 -15.24
N LEU A 277 -8.71 -4.63 -14.12
CA LEU A 277 -10.07 -4.74 -13.59
C LEU A 277 -10.26 -3.88 -12.34
N THR A 278 -9.22 -3.76 -11.52
CA THR A 278 -9.17 -2.96 -10.28
C THR A 278 -8.06 -1.94 -10.39
N VAL A 279 -8.40 -0.67 -10.20
CA VAL A 279 -7.45 0.44 -10.04
C VAL A 279 -7.16 0.61 -8.57
N ALA A 280 -5.89 0.75 -8.21
CA ALA A 280 -5.43 1.02 -6.84
C ALA A 280 -4.71 2.37 -6.80
N SER A 281 -5.27 3.37 -6.14
CA SER A 281 -4.70 4.72 -6.03
C SER A 281 -4.16 4.95 -4.60
N PRO A 282 -2.93 5.49 -4.42
CA PRO A 282 -2.05 6.12 -5.42
C PRO A 282 -1.12 5.16 -6.18
N ALA A 283 -1.20 3.86 -5.95
CA ALA A 283 -0.28 2.86 -6.52
C ALA A 283 -0.13 2.98 -8.06
N TRP A 284 -1.21 3.25 -8.78
CA TRP A 284 -1.23 3.30 -10.23
C TRP A 284 -0.53 4.52 -10.86
N PHE A 285 -0.09 5.52 -10.07
CA PHE A 285 0.60 6.71 -10.57
C PHE A 285 2.10 6.48 -10.84
N SER A 286 2.45 5.34 -11.41
CA SER A 286 3.79 5.12 -11.96
C SER A 286 4.05 6.11 -13.12
N PRO A 287 5.27 6.69 -13.26
CA PRO A 287 6.51 6.42 -12.50
C PRO A 287 6.72 7.32 -11.27
N TYR A 288 5.73 8.08 -10.82
CA TYR A 288 5.87 9.01 -9.69
C TYR A 288 5.82 8.31 -8.35
N VAL A 289 5.27 7.10 -8.30
CA VAL A 289 5.11 6.27 -7.12
C VAL A 289 5.83 4.94 -7.34
N LEU A 290 6.67 4.53 -6.39
CA LEU A 290 7.22 3.19 -6.30
C LEU A 290 6.21 2.30 -5.56
N THR A 291 5.44 1.53 -6.31
CA THR A 291 4.43 0.64 -5.75
C THR A 291 5.03 -0.68 -5.32
N VAL A 292 4.60 -1.14 -4.15
CA VAL A 292 5.15 -2.32 -3.48
C VAL A 292 4.08 -3.39 -3.34
N GLY A 293 4.29 -4.53 -4.00
CA GLY A 293 3.56 -5.77 -3.78
C GLY A 293 4.03 -6.49 -2.51
N ALA A 294 3.27 -7.49 -2.06
CA ALA A 294 3.64 -8.32 -0.92
C ALA A 294 4.11 -9.71 -1.37
N VAL A 295 5.17 -10.19 -0.70
CA VAL A 295 5.61 -11.58 -0.76
C VAL A 295 5.51 -12.26 0.61
N ASN A 296 5.41 -13.57 0.62
CA ASN A 296 5.49 -14.37 1.84
C ASN A 296 6.88 -14.27 2.45
N SER A 297 6.93 -13.97 3.74
CA SER A 297 8.18 -13.73 4.47
C SER A 297 9.07 -14.97 4.59
N THR A 298 8.52 -16.17 4.39
CA THR A 298 9.24 -17.44 4.56
C THR A 298 9.91 -17.93 3.29
N ASP A 299 9.30 -17.72 2.12
CA ASP A 299 9.77 -18.30 0.85
C ASP A 299 9.89 -17.30 -0.30
N GLY A 300 9.46 -16.04 -0.09
CA GLY A 300 9.51 -15.00 -1.11
C GLY A 300 8.47 -15.16 -2.22
N SER A 301 7.55 -16.11 -2.15
CA SER A 301 6.47 -16.27 -3.14
C SER A 301 5.49 -15.11 -3.08
N PRO A 302 4.83 -14.71 -4.19
CA PRO A 302 3.81 -13.66 -4.18
C PRO A 302 2.71 -13.97 -3.18
N ALA A 303 2.33 -13.01 -2.35
CA ALA A 303 1.22 -13.17 -1.42
C ALA A 303 -0.13 -13.05 -2.16
N GLU A 304 -1.02 -14.04 -1.99
CA GLU A 304 -2.29 -14.13 -2.73
C GLU A 304 -3.20 -12.91 -2.57
N PHE A 305 -3.10 -12.22 -1.42
CA PHE A 305 -3.88 -11.02 -1.16
C PHE A 305 -3.34 -9.77 -1.86
N SER A 306 -2.09 -9.78 -2.35
CA SER A 306 -1.48 -8.59 -2.97
C SER A 306 -2.19 -8.25 -4.28
N VAL A 307 -2.67 -7.02 -4.44
CA VAL A 307 -3.25 -6.55 -5.69
C VAL A 307 -2.14 -6.43 -6.74
N HIS A 308 -2.35 -7.09 -7.86
CA HIS A 308 -1.45 -7.04 -9.01
C HIS A 308 -1.69 -5.79 -9.85
N GLY A 309 -0.71 -5.38 -10.64
CA GLY A 309 -0.90 -4.31 -11.61
C GLY A 309 0.35 -3.99 -12.41
N PRO A 310 0.18 -3.40 -13.61
CA PRO A 310 1.33 -3.00 -14.44
C PRO A 310 2.19 -1.91 -13.77
N TRP A 311 1.72 -1.32 -12.70
CA TRP A 311 2.38 -0.29 -11.89
C TRP A 311 3.20 -0.83 -10.72
N VAL A 312 3.11 -2.13 -10.39
CA VAL A 312 3.91 -2.70 -9.30
C VAL A 312 5.38 -2.63 -9.67
N GLY A 313 6.18 -1.92 -8.88
CA GLY A 313 7.59 -1.71 -9.16
C GLY A 313 8.48 -2.78 -8.54
N VAL A 314 8.25 -3.11 -7.28
CA VAL A 314 8.97 -4.13 -6.51
C VAL A 314 8.02 -4.81 -5.53
N ALA A 315 8.49 -5.86 -4.85
CA ALA A 315 7.78 -6.46 -3.73
C ALA A 315 8.68 -6.53 -2.48
N ALA A 316 8.03 -6.72 -1.34
CA ALA A 316 8.72 -6.90 -0.06
C ALA A 316 7.90 -7.82 0.86
N PRO A 317 8.49 -8.33 1.95
CA PRO A 317 7.78 -9.18 2.89
C PRO A 317 6.49 -8.54 3.42
N GLY A 318 5.38 -9.26 3.32
CA GLY A 318 4.05 -8.76 3.73
C GLY A 318 3.26 -9.73 4.59
N THR A 319 3.86 -10.83 5.06
CA THR A 319 3.23 -11.80 5.97
C THR A 319 4.04 -11.98 7.24
N ASP A 320 3.43 -12.49 8.29
CA ASP A 320 4.07 -12.77 9.59
C ASP A 320 4.89 -11.59 10.14
N ILE A 321 4.30 -10.42 10.03
CA ILE A 321 4.96 -9.16 10.37
C ILE A 321 5.06 -9.01 11.89
N VAL A 322 6.25 -8.63 12.33
CA VAL A 322 6.52 -8.18 13.70
C VAL A 322 6.94 -6.72 13.64
N SER A 323 6.36 -5.87 14.50
CA SER A 323 6.74 -4.46 14.63
C SER A 323 6.31 -3.86 15.97
N LEU A 324 6.44 -2.53 16.12
CA LEU A 324 6.15 -1.80 17.34
C LEU A 324 4.66 -1.75 17.65
N THR A 325 4.28 -1.87 18.94
CA THR A 325 2.88 -1.65 19.36
C THR A 325 2.58 -0.15 19.50
N ASN A 326 1.29 0.22 19.45
CA ASN A 326 0.82 1.57 19.76
C ASN A 326 0.72 1.84 21.30
N ALA A 327 1.27 0.99 22.14
CA ALA A 327 1.33 1.19 23.58
C ALA A 327 2.60 1.94 24.04
N GLY A 328 3.40 2.49 23.12
CA GLY A 328 4.65 3.19 23.40
C GLY A 328 5.82 2.28 23.83
N ARG A 329 5.61 0.98 23.89
CA ARG A 329 6.61 -0.05 24.23
C ARG A 329 6.18 -1.43 23.74
N GLY A 330 7.15 -2.32 23.49
CA GLY A 330 6.93 -3.71 23.11
C GLY A 330 6.67 -3.90 21.62
N LEU A 331 6.62 -5.14 21.18
CA LEU A 331 6.39 -5.56 19.80
C LEU A 331 5.06 -6.29 19.69
N ALA A 332 4.50 -6.28 18.50
CA ALA A 332 3.30 -7.03 18.12
C ALA A 332 3.57 -7.91 16.90
N GLY A 333 2.91 -9.08 16.83
CA GLY A 333 2.97 -10.00 15.69
C GLY A 333 1.60 -10.45 15.20
N ALA A 334 0.51 -10.08 15.90
CA ALA A 334 -0.84 -10.47 15.54
C ALA A 334 -1.88 -9.47 16.03
N TYR A 335 -3.06 -9.50 15.45
CA TYR A 335 -4.27 -8.87 15.96
C TYR A 335 -5.16 -9.89 16.67
N ARG A 336 -5.96 -9.42 17.62
CA ARG A 336 -6.99 -10.22 18.28
C ARG A 336 -8.21 -10.34 17.36
N SER A 337 -8.78 -11.54 17.23
CA SER A 337 -10.05 -11.77 16.54
C SER A 337 -10.98 -12.59 17.45
N ASP A 338 -12.24 -12.71 17.07
CA ASP A 338 -13.23 -13.53 17.79
C ASP A 338 -12.86 -15.02 17.78
N GLU A 339 -12.12 -15.47 16.77
CA GLU A 339 -11.64 -16.85 16.59
C GLU A 339 -10.22 -17.09 17.13
N GLY A 340 -9.59 -16.06 17.79
CA GLY A 340 -8.25 -16.17 18.35
C GLY A 340 -7.30 -15.05 17.94
N SER A 341 -6.28 -15.36 17.15
CA SER A 341 -5.31 -14.38 16.68
C SER A 341 -5.09 -14.46 15.16
N ILE A 342 -4.97 -13.30 14.53
CA ILE A 342 -4.68 -13.17 13.10
C ILE A 342 -3.28 -12.58 12.96
N PRO A 343 -2.31 -13.27 12.32
CA PRO A 343 -0.99 -12.71 12.03
C PRO A 343 -1.09 -11.38 11.27
N ILE A 344 -0.20 -10.44 11.57
CA ILE A 344 -0.13 -9.17 10.87
C ILE A 344 0.35 -9.42 9.46
N ARG A 345 -0.44 -9.00 8.45
CA ARG A 345 -0.13 -9.14 7.04
C ARG A 345 -0.77 -8.03 6.21
N GLY A 346 -0.17 -7.71 5.05
CA GLY A 346 -0.68 -6.73 4.11
C GLY A 346 0.43 -6.08 3.29
N THR A 347 0.09 -5.57 2.11
CA THR A 347 0.98 -4.71 1.31
C THR A 347 1.33 -3.41 2.07
N SER A 348 0.47 -3.00 3.01
CA SER A 348 0.72 -1.88 3.93
C SER A 348 1.97 -2.06 4.77
N PHE A 349 2.36 -3.32 5.04
CA PHE A 349 3.56 -3.67 5.80
C PHE A 349 4.74 -4.02 4.88
N ALA A 350 4.51 -4.31 3.61
CA ALA A 350 5.56 -4.47 2.61
C ALA A 350 6.15 -3.10 2.18
N ALA A 351 5.30 -2.10 1.95
CA ALA A 351 5.72 -0.76 1.55
C ALA A 351 6.76 -0.12 2.49
N PRO A 352 6.65 -0.17 3.83
CA PRO A 352 7.62 0.44 4.73
C PRO A 352 9.02 -0.21 4.68
N TYR A 353 9.17 -1.48 4.31
CA TYR A 353 10.50 -2.06 4.05
C TYR A 353 11.20 -1.35 2.89
N VAL A 354 10.45 -1.04 1.83
CA VAL A 354 10.97 -0.32 0.67
C VAL A 354 11.19 1.16 0.99
N ALA A 355 10.31 1.79 1.77
CA ALA A 355 10.50 3.17 2.22
C ALA A 355 11.75 3.32 3.10
N GLY A 356 12.00 2.38 4.02
CA GLY A 356 13.24 2.29 4.78
C GLY A 356 14.46 2.09 3.89
N THR A 357 14.37 1.20 2.89
CA THR A 357 15.43 0.98 1.90
C THR A 357 15.72 2.27 1.10
N ALA A 358 14.70 3.02 0.69
CA ALA A 358 14.87 4.31 0.04
C ALA A 358 15.61 5.32 0.95
N ALA A 359 15.30 5.33 2.25
CA ALA A 359 16.02 6.14 3.23
C ALA A 359 17.49 5.72 3.38
N LEU A 360 17.79 4.41 3.40
CA LEU A 360 19.18 3.91 3.38
C LEU A 360 19.95 4.41 2.15
N VAL A 361 19.34 4.25 0.95
CA VAL A 361 19.94 4.68 -0.32
C VAL A 361 20.18 6.18 -0.33
N ARG A 362 19.20 7.00 0.07
CA ARG A 362 19.35 8.47 0.11
C ARG A 362 20.41 8.92 1.11
N SER A 363 20.48 8.28 2.29
CA SER A 363 21.52 8.58 3.28
C SER A 363 22.91 8.27 2.75
N ARG A 364 23.08 7.17 2.02
CA ARG A 364 24.38 6.77 1.43
C ARG A 364 24.74 7.58 0.19
N PHE A 365 23.75 7.99 -0.60
CA PHE A 365 23.92 8.67 -1.88
C PHE A 365 23.06 9.93 -1.95
N PRO A 366 23.38 10.99 -1.19
CA PRO A 366 22.51 12.16 -1.00
C PRO A 366 22.32 13.02 -2.26
N ARG A 367 23.07 12.76 -3.33
CA ARG A 367 22.93 13.46 -4.62
C ARG A 367 22.03 12.73 -5.63
N LEU A 368 21.55 11.52 -5.32
CA LEU A 368 20.61 10.83 -6.20
C LEU A 368 19.25 11.50 -6.12
N THR A 369 18.67 11.75 -7.28
CA THR A 369 17.28 12.22 -7.39
C THR A 369 16.30 11.12 -7.00
N ALA A 370 15.04 11.49 -6.72
CA ALA A 370 13.97 10.51 -6.43
C ALA A 370 13.86 9.44 -7.53
N ALA A 371 13.92 9.85 -8.80
CA ALA A 371 13.93 8.93 -9.94
C ALA A 371 15.09 7.94 -9.89
N GLN A 372 16.31 8.43 -9.61
CA GLN A 372 17.50 7.59 -9.54
C GLN A 372 17.48 6.65 -8.33
N VAL A 373 16.88 7.07 -7.21
CA VAL A 373 16.68 6.19 -6.04
C VAL A 373 15.71 5.07 -6.40
N ILE A 374 14.57 5.40 -7.00
CA ILE A 374 13.58 4.42 -7.47
C ILE A 374 14.22 3.45 -8.47
N GLU A 375 14.90 3.96 -9.49
CA GLU A 375 15.58 3.14 -10.49
C GLU A 375 16.63 2.22 -9.86
N ARG A 376 17.41 2.71 -8.88
CA ARG A 376 18.39 1.90 -8.18
C ARG A 376 17.74 0.76 -7.41
N ILE A 377 16.65 1.00 -6.67
CA ILE A 377 15.92 -0.04 -5.95
C ILE A 377 15.42 -1.11 -6.92
N ILE A 378 14.79 -0.68 -8.02
CA ILE A 378 14.27 -1.58 -9.06
C ILE A 378 15.38 -2.43 -9.69
N ARG A 379 16.50 -1.82 -10.05
CA ARG A 379 17.62 -2.55 -10.71
C ARG A 379 18.36 -3.51 -9.81
N THR A 380 18.26 -3.33 -8.49
CA THR A 380 18.92 -4.19 -7.50
C THR A 380 17.95 -5.11 -6.78
N ALA A 381 16.68 -5.10 -7.13
CA ALA A 381 15.70 -6.06 -6.66
C ALA A 381 16.03 -7.49 -7.18
N HIS A 382 15.72 -8.50 -6.39
CA HIS A 382 16.05 -9.89 -6.69
C HIS A 382 14.81 -10.60 -7.24
N GLY A 383 14.48 -10.35 -8.51
CA GLY A 383 13.39 -11.05 -9.18
C GLY A 383 13.77 -12.43 -9.70
N SER A 384 12.80 -13.30 -9.89
CA SER A 384 12.97 -14.66 -10.39
C SER A 384 13.17 -14.78 -11.90
N GLY A 385 13.19 -13.64 -12.64
CA GLY A 385 13.22 -13.67 -14.10
C GLY A 385 13.73 -12.39 -14.76
N SER A 386 13.85 -12.42 -16.06
CA SER A 386 14.25 -11.28 -16.89
C SER A 386 13.03 -10.44 -17.27
N GLY A 387 12.59 -9.55 -16.39
CA GLY A 387 11.52 -8.63 -16.77
C GLY A 387 10.62 -8.23 -15.63
N HIS A 388 9.62 -7.44 -15.95
CA HIS A 388 8.60 -6.98 -15.02
C HIS A 388 7.48 -8.01 -14.85
N ASP A 389 7.09 -8.27 -13.62
CA ASP A 389 5.96 -9.11 -13.22
C ASP A 389 4.87 -8.23 -12.54
N VAL A 390 3.59 -8.52 -12.78
CA VAL A 390 2.49 -7.70 -12.26
C VAL A 390 2.23 -7.89 -10.76
N ALA A 391 2.72 -8.97 -10.16
CA ALA A 391 2.57 -9.26 -8.74
C ALA A 391 3.76 -8.73 -7.91
N VAL A 392 4.98 -8.89 -8.41
CA VAL A 392 6.22 -8.61 -7.68
C VAL A 392 7.09 -7.53 -8.35
N GLY A 393 6.66 -6.96 -9.46
CA GLY A 393 7.45 -5.97 -10.17
C GLY A 393 8.76 -6.56 -10.72
N TYR A 394 9.86 -5.98 -10.32
CA TYR A 394 11.21 -6.45 -10.65
C TYR A 394 11.84 -7.33 -9.56
N GLY A 395 11.09 -7.64 -8.49
CA GLY A 395 11.52 -8.51 -7.40
C GLY A 395 11.41 -7.89 -6.03
#